data_a0f71a818a4c3f9f89d5dcde664ab080
#
_entry.id   a0f71a818a4c3f9f89d5dcde664ab080
#
_cell.length_a   1.000
_cell.length_b   1.000
_cell.length_c   1.000
_cell.angle_alpha   90.00
_cell.angle_beta   90.00
_cell.angle_gamma   90.00
#
_symmetry.space_group_name_H-M   'P 1'
#
loop_
_entity.id
_entity.type
_entity.pdbx_description
1 polymer ?
#
loop_
_entity_poly.entity_id
_entity_poly.type
_entity_poly.pdbx_seq_one_letter_code
_entity_poly.pdbx_strand_id
1 'polypeptide(L)'
;MKFSPIPDNDEELHLPELVYYSSLGEFEQVKVLLEQGSDPNQTDEEGYSALHAAAENGYLDVVQLLIQQGADVHYRSEYTALQLAEMADQQQIVEYLKSL
;
A
#
# COMPACT_ATOMS: atom_id res chain seq x y z
N MET A 1 19.70 13.53 -18.24
CA MET A 1 18.60 12.55 -18.09
C MET A 1 18.51 12.07 -16.66
N LYS A 2 17.37 12.20 -16.09
CA LYS A 2 17.17 11.72 -14.74
C LYS A 2 16.53 10.36 -14.76
N PHE A 3 16.97 9.50 -13.85
CA PHE A 3 16.34 8.22 -13.64
C PHE A 3 15.81 8.19 -12.24
N SER A 4 14.55 7.94 -12.13
CA SER A 4 13.88 7.85 -10.85
C SER A 4 12.88 6.70 -10.93
N PRO A 5 12.76 5.89 -9.88
CA PRO A 5 11.71 4.88 -9.87
C PRO A 5 10.32 5.51 -9.87
N ILE A 6 10.24 6.78 -9.45
CA ILE A 6 8.99 7.52 -9.50
C ILE A 6 9.10 8.53 -10.64
N PRO A 7 8.15 8.56 -11.57
CA PRO A 7 8.21 9.52 -12.67
C PRO A 7 8.28 10.96 -12.17
N ASP A 8 9.08 11.77 -12.83
CA ASP A 8 9.13 13.19 -12.51
C ASP A 8 7.88 13.92 -12.96
N ASN A 9 7.18 13.35 -13.90
CA ASN A 9 6.02 13.97 -14.51
C ASN A 9 4.77 13.26 -14.05
N ASP A 10 4.05 13.88 -13.13
CA ASP A 10 2.83 13.30 -12.56
C ASP A 10 1.74 13.12 -13.59
N GLU A 11 1.82 13.83 -14.71
CA GLU A 11 0.80 13.71 -15.75
C GLU A 11 0.80 12.33 -16.40
N GLU A 12 1.92 11.63 -16.33
CA GLU A 12 2.01 10.30 -16.92
C GLU A 12 1.55 9.22 -16.00
N LEU A 13 1.71 9.44 -14.68
CA LEU A 13 1.43 8.38 -13.73
C LEU A 13 1.13 9.02 -12.40
N HIS A 14 -0.13 9.08 -12.07
CA HIS A 14 -0.58 9.71 -10.82
C HIS A 14 -0.51 8.69 -9.68
N LEU A 15 0.69 8.21 -9.40
CA LEU A 15 0.92 7.20 -8.39
C LEU A 15 1.51 7.85 -7.15
N PRO A 16 0.74 7.92 -6.04
CA PRO A 16 1.27 8.48 -4.80
C PRO A 16 2.49 7.70 -4.33
N GLU A 17 3.44 8.42 -3.75
CA GLU A 17 4.66 7.79 -3.26
C GLU A 17 4.38 6.69 -2.25
N LEU A 18 3.40 6.90 -1.38
CA LEU A 18 3.08 5.90 -0.37
C LEU A 18 2.64 4.59 -1.03
N VAL A 19 1.80 4.67 -2.05
CA VAL A 19 1.36 3.48 -2.78
C VAL A 19 2.53 2.83 -3.48
N TYR A 20 3.38 3.64 -4.12
CA TYR A 20 4.53 3.12 -4.85
C TYR A 20 5.47 2.33 -3.94
N TYR A 21 5.90 2.95 -2.84
CA TYR A 21 6.84 2.28 -1.95
C TYR A 21 6.21 1.09 -1.23
N SER A 22 4.90 1.16 -0.97
CA SER A 22 4.20 0.02 -0.38
C SER A 22 4.16 -1.15 -1.35
N SER A 23 4.02 -0.88 -2.65
CA SER A 23 4.00 -1.94 -3.66
C SER A 23 5.34 -2.62 -3.80
N LEU A 24 6.41 -1.95 -3.40
CA LEU A 24 7.76 -2.50 -3.45
C LEU A 24 8.22 -3.10 -2.12
N GLY A 25 7.44 -2.93 -1.07
CA GLY A 25 7.81 -3.43 0.25
C GLY A 25 8.91 -2.62 0.91
N GLU A 26 9.07 -1.36 0.53
CA GLU A 26 10.11 -0.49 1.07
C GLU A 26 9.68 0.07 2.42
N PHE A 27 9.83 -0.74 3.45
CA PHE A 27 9.30 -0.45 4.78
C PHE A 27 9.78 0.89 5.31
N GLU A 28 11.09 1.17 5.20
CA GLU A 28 11.63 2.41 5.76
C GLU A 28 11.11 3.64 5.03
N GLN A 29 10.96 3.55 3.72
CA GLN A 29 10.42 4.68 2.97
C GLN A 29 8.95 4.92 3.32
N VAL A 30 8.18 3.86 3.46
CA VAL A 30 6.78 3.97 3.87
C VAL A 30 6.70 4.62 5.25
N LYS A 31 7.55 4.17 6.18
CA LYS A 31 7.58 4.71 7.53
C LYS A 31 7.89 6.20 7.53
N VAL A 32 8.89 6.61 6.76
CA VAL A 32 9.28 8.02 6.67
C VAL A 32 8.13 8.87 6.13
N LEU A 33 7.48 8.39 5.09
CA LEU A 33 6.36 9.13 4.49
C LEU A 33 5.22 9.29 5.49
N LEU A 34 4.90 8.25 6.24
CA LEU A 34 3.85 8.33 7.24
C LEU A 34 4.22 9.28 8.37
N GLU A 35 5.50 9.27 8.77
CA GLU A 35 5.97 10.19 9.81
C GLU A 35 5.93 11.64 9.33
N GLN A 36 6.06 11.85 8.03
CA GLN A 36 5.99 13.19 7.44
C GLN A 36 4.56 13.65 7.21
N GLY A 37 3.58 12.82 7.53
CA GLY A 37 2.18 13.23 7.44
C GLY A 37 1.42 12.70 6.25
N SER A 38 1.99 11.77 5.48
CA SER A 38 1.25 11.17 4.37
C SER A 38 0.02 10.45 4.88
N ASP A 39 -1.07 10.57 4.15
CA ASP A 39 -2.33 9.93 4.49
C ASP A 39 -2.23 8.44 4.24
N PRO A 40 -2.36 7.58 5.28
CA PRO A 40 -2.27 6.15 5.08
C PRO A 40 -3.39 5.58 4.20
N ASN A 41 -4.45 6.34 3.98
CA ASN A 41 -5.58 5.92 3.15
C ASN A 41 -5.52 6.50 1.74
N GLN A 42 -4.40 7.10 1.37
CA GLN A 42 -4.23 7.67 0.04
C GLN A 42 -4.31 6.58 -1.03
N THR A 43 -4.94 6.90 -2.15
CA THR A 43 -5.08 5.96 -3.26
C THR A 43 -4.59 6.58 -4.55
N ASP A 44 -4.35 5.73 -5.55
CA ASP A 44 -4.11 6.23 -6.89
C ASP A 44 -5.45 6.57 -7.55
N GLU A 45 -5.41 6.88 -8.84
CA GLU A 45 -6.61 7.30 -9.56
C GLU A 45 -7.66 6.21 -9.68
N GLU A 46 -7.24 4.96 -9.55
CA GLU A 46 -8.16 3.82 -9.66
C GLU A 46 -8.66 3.35 -8.31
N GLY A 47 -8.27 4.05 -7.25
CA GLY A 47 -8.70 3.66 -5.90
C GLY A 47 -7.82 2.61 -5.26
N TYR A 48 -6.65 2.35 -5.82
CA TYR A 48 -5.73 1.34 -5.29
C TYR A 48 -4.91 1.98 -4.18
N SER A 49 -5.05 1.47 -2.98
CA SER A 49 -4.41 2.06 -1.81
C SER A 49 -3.06 1.41 -1.51
N ALA A 50 -2.30 2.04 -0.62
CA ALA A 50 -1.05 1.46 -0.16
C ALA A 50 -1.28 0.10 0.51
N LEU A 51 -2.36 -0.02 1.28
CA LEU A 51 -2.68 -1.30 1.93
C LEU A 51 -2.98 -2.39 0.90
N HIS A 52 -3.72 -2.05 -0.16
CA HIS A 52 -3.97 -2.98 -1.26
C HIS A 52 -2.65 -3.46 -1.86
N ALA A 53 -1.75 -2.52 -2.14
CA ALA A 53 -0.50 -2.84 -2.80
C ALA A 53 0.37 -3.76 -1.95
N ALA A 54 0.51 -3.44 -0.66
CA ALA A 54 1.33 -4.24 0.23
C ALA A 54 0.73 -5.63 0.45
N ALA A 55 -0.61 -5.70 0.57
CA ALA A 55 -1.28 -6.98 0.81
C ALA A 55 -1.17 -7.90 -0.39
N GLU A 56 -1.39 -7.36 -1.58
CA GLU A 56 -1.33 -8.16 -2.78
C GLU A 56 0.08 -8.69 -3.04
N ASN A 57 1.09 -7.88 -2.76
CA ASN A 57 2.47 -8.22 -3.06
C ASN A 57 3.20 -8.95 -1.92
N GLY A 58 2.53 -9.17 -0.79
CA GLY A 58 3.06 -10.05 0.24
C GLY A 58 3.93 -9.39 1.29
N TYR A 59 3.79 -8.10 1.50
CA TYR A 59 4.64 -7.38 2.45
C TYR A 59 3.92 -7.17 3.78
N LEU A 60 3.93 -8.21 4.60
CA LEU A 60 3.23 -8.20 5.88
C LEU A 60 3.67 -7.06 6.79
N ASP A 61 4.97 -6.77 6.82
CA ASP A 61 5.48 -5.69 7.68
C ASP A 61 4.91 -4.33 7.28
N VAL A 62 4.79 -4.08 5.98
CA VAL A 62 4.20 -2.84 5.48
C VAL A 62 2.70 -2.82 5.78
N VAL A 63 2.02 -3.95 5.61
CA VAL A 63 0.60 -4.06 5.94
C VAL A 63 0.37 -3.67 7.41
N GLN A 64 1.17 -4.24 8.31
CA GLN A 64 1.04 -3.97 9.73
C GLN A 64 1.30 -2.51 10.06
N LEU A 65 2.33 -1.94 9.44
CA LEU A 65 2.66 -0.54 9.65
C LEU A 65 1.53 0.38 9.21
N LEU A 66 1.00 0.14 8.03
CA LEU A 66 -0.09 0.96 7.49
C LEU A 66 -1.31 0.92 8.40
N ILE A 67 -1.67 -0.27 8.87
CA ILE A 67 -2.84 -0.42 9.74
C ILE A 67 -2.60 0.26 11.08
N GLN A 68 -1.40 0.15 11.63
CA GLN A 68 -1.05 0.84 12.88
C GLN A 68 -1.15 2.34 12.73
N GLN A 69 -0.93 2.85 11.53
CA GLN A 69 -0.96 4.29 11.26
C GLN A 69 -2.32 4.76 10.77
N GLY A 70 -3.33 3.91 10.80
CA GLY A 70 -4.69 4.34 10.54
C GLY A 70 -5.27 3.95 9.19
N ALA A 71 -4.61 3.05 8.45
CA ALA A 71 -5.18 2.59 7.19
C ALA A 71 -6.49 1.84 7.44
N ASP A 72 -7.48 2.09 6.60
CA ASP A 72 -8.79 1.46 6.72
C ASP A 72 -8.72 0.05 6.16
N VAL A 73 -8.81 -0.93 7.07
CA VAL A 73 -8.72 -2.34 6.71
C VAL A 73 -9.85 -2.77 5.79
N HIS A 74 -10.99 -2.13 5.89
CA HIS A 74 -12.19 -2.51 5.15
C HIS A 74 -12.38 -1.69 3.88
N TYR A 75 -11.45 -0.77 3.59
CA TYR A 75 -11.57 0.02 2.38
C TYR A 75 -11.54 -0.87 1.15
N ARG A 76 -12.39 -0.55 0.22
CA ARG A 76 -12.61 -1.37 -0.95
C ARG A 76 -12.70 -0.48 -2.19
N SER A 77 -11.92 -0.80 -3.21
CA SER A 77 -12.13 -0.29 -4.55
C SER A 77 -12.95 -1.34 -5.29
N GLU A 78 -12.30 -2.16 -6.07
CA GLU A 78 -12.91 -3.38 -6.61
C GLU A 78 -12.89 -4.48 -5.56
N TYR A 79 -11.79 -4.54 -4.81
CA TYR A 79 -11.54 -5.57 -3.80
C TYR A 79 -11.02 -4.93 -2.53
N THR A 80 -11.20 -5.60 -1.40
CA THR A 80 -10.53 -5.23 -0.16
C THR A 80 -9.10 -5.76 -0.16
N ALA A 81 -8.28 -5.26 0.77
CA ALA A 81 -6.93 -5.78 0.91
C ALA A 81 -6.93 -7.27 1.23
N LEU A 82 -7.90 -7.73 2.06
CA LEU A 82 -8.01 -9.14 2.38
C LEU A 82 -8.29 -9.96 1.13
N GLN A 83 -9.21 -9.51 0.29
CA GLN A 83 -9.53 -10.22 -0.94
C GLN A 83 -8.32 -10.30 -1.88
N LEU A 84 -7.57 -9.21 -2.00
CA LEU A 84 -6.36 -9.22 -2.82
C LEU A 84 -5.31 -10.18 -2.27
N ALA A 85 -5.15 -10.21 -0.96
CA ALA A 85 -4.21 -11.14 -0.33
C ALA A 85 -4.64 -12.59 -0.58
N GLU A 86 -5.94 -12.86 -0.52
CA GLU A 86 -6.45 -14.21 -0.81
C GLU A 86 -6.21 -14.59 -2.26
N MET A 87 -6.47 -13.67 -3.18
CA MET A 87 -6.27 -13.92 -4.60
C MET A 87 -4.81 -14.17 -4.94
N ALA A 88 -3.91 -13.52 -4.23
CA ALA A 88 -2.47 -13.66 -4.43
C ALA A 88 -1.84 -14.74 -3.56
N ASP A 89 -2.65 -15.43 -2.76
CA ASP A 89 -2.21 -16.51 -1.88
C ASP A 89 -1.17 -16.05 -0.84
N GLN A 90 -1.37 -14.86 -0.30
CA GLN A 90 -0.50 -14.31 0.73
C GLN A 90 -1.03 -14.71 2.11
N GLN A 91 -0.75 -15.96 2.49
CA GLN A 91 -1.44 -16.57 3.63
C GLN A 91 -1.20 -15.87 4.97
N GLN A 92 0.03 -15.42 5.22
CA GLN A 92 0.31 -14.72 6.48
C GLN A 92 -0.48 -13.44 6.60
N ILE A 93 -0.64 -12.72 5.48
CA ILE A 93 -1.41 -11.48 5.47
C ILE A 93 -2.88 -11.79 5.63
N VAL A 94 -3.36 -12.85 4.97
CA VAL A 94 -4.75 -13.27 5.12
C VAL A 94 -5.05 -13.54 6.59
N GLU A 95 -4.18 -14.30 7.25
CA GLU A 95 -4.37 -14.63 8.67
C GLU A 95 -4.34 -13.39 9.53
N TYR A 96 -3.41 -12.50 9.27
CA TYR A 96 -3.31 -11.26 10.04
C TYR A 96 -4.56 -10.40 9.89
N LEU A 97 -5.02 -10.21 8.65
CA LEU A 97 -6.19 -9.36 8.40
C LEU A 97 -7.45 -9.96 8.98
N LYS A 98 -7.58 -11.28 8.97
CA LYS A 98 -8.74 -11.93 9.56
C LYS A 98 -8.75 -11.85 11.08
N SER A 99 -7.60 -11.64 11.70
CA SER A 99 -7.49 -11.58 13.15
C SER A 99 -7.86 -10.21 13.73
N LEU A 100 -8.01 -9.22 12.87
CA LEU A 100 -8.28 -7.85 13.32
C LEU A 100 -9.73 -7.63 13.75
#